data_7d68bda04654cba615e9fc033473b484
#
_entry.id   7d68bda04654cba615e9fc033473b484
#
_cell.length_a   1.000
_cell.length_b   1.000
_cell.length_c   1.000
_cell.angle_alpha   90.00
_cell.angle_beta   90.00
_cell.angle_gamma   90.00
#
_symmetry.space_group_name_H-M   'P 1'
#
loop_
_entity.id
_entity.type
_entity.pdbx_description
1 polymer ?
#
loop_
_entity_poly.entity_id
_entity_poly.type
_entity_poly.pdbx_seq_one_letter_code
_entity_poly.pdbx_strand_id
1 'polypeptide(L)'
;MLISYVIDLGRDDNFCDHGPLRRSCFWAIGRLAQARPELAASARPWLLKGLEDEDIPCRGMAAWALAQLPRDFMDAPALRRLAEAGHEEICEIFDGEKMVEKTVSGLAREALG
;
A
#
# COMPACT_ATOMS: atom_id res chain seq x y z
N MET A 1 -17.88 5.53 7.14
CA MET A 1 -16.52 5.40 7.70
C MET A 1 -15.48 5.81 6.68
N LEU A 2 -14.43 6.47 7.12
CA LEU A 2 -13.42 7.04 6.22
C LEU A 2 -12.72 6.01 5.35
N ILE A 3 -12.33 4.86 5.90
CA ILE A 3 -11.65 3.84 5.12
C ILE A 3 -12.55 3.27 4.01
N SER A 4 -13.84 3.11 4.28
CA SER A 4 -14.79 2.66 3.27
C SER A 4 -14.93 3.67 2.15
N TYR A 5 -14.91 4.95 2.48
CA TYR A 5 -14.95 6.01 1.50
C TYR A 5 -13.72 5.97 0.58
N VAL A 6 -12.54 5.79 1.16
CA VAL A 6 -11.30 5.69 0.38
C VAL A 6 -11.34 4.48 -0.55
N ILE A 7 -11.84 3.34 -0.06
CA ILE A 7 -11.98 2.13 -0.86
C ILE A 7 -12.98 2.34 -2.01
N ASP A 8 -14.11 2.99 -1.72
CA ASP A 8 -15.11 3.27 -2.75
C ASP A 8 -14.58 4.19 -3.84
N LEU A 9 -13.77 5.19 -3.48
CA LEU A 9 -13.11 6.04 -4.46
C LEU A 9 -12.22 5.22 -5.39
N GLY A 10 -11.56 4.20 -4.86
CA GLY A 10 -10.71 3.33 -5.66
C GLY A 10 -11.47 2.44 -6.65
N ARG A 11 -12.78 2.34 -6.52
CA ARG A 11 -13.63 1.59 -7.46
C ARG A 11 -14.12 2.43 -8.63
N ASP A 12 -14.04 3.74 -8.50
CA ASP A 12 -14.47 4.66 -9.54
C ASP A 12 -13.49 4.58 -10.71
N ASP A 13 -13.99 4.36 -11.92
CA ASP A 13 -13.15 4.23 -13.10
C ASP A 13 -12.28 5.47 -13.35
N ASN A 14 -12.84 6.65 -13.10
CA ASN A 14 -12.09 7.90 -13.26
C ASN A 14 -10.95 8.00 -12.25
N PHE A 15 -11.18 7.52 -11.05
CA PHE A 15 -10.18 7.48 -10.00
C PHE A 15 -9.09 6.46 -10.32
N CYS A 16 -9.49 5.27 -10.81
CA CYS A 16 -8.54 4.19 -11.10
C CYS A 16 -7.54 4.55 -12.19
N ASP A 17 -7.85 5.51 -13.05
CA ASP A 17 -6.95 5.94 -14.11
C ASP A 17 -5.85 6.88 -13.63
N HIS A 18 -5.90 7.33 -12.37
CA HIS A 18 -4.95 8.30 -11.86
C HIS A 18 -4.04 7.68 -10.80
N GLY A 19 -2.82 7.29 -11.24
CA GLY A 19 -1.83 6.66 -10.37
C GLY A 19 -1.52 7.43 -9.09
N PRO A 20 -1.19 8.74 -9.15
CA PRO A 20 -0.91 9.52 -7.95
C PRO A 20 -2.02 9.51 -6.92
N LEU A 21 -3.29 9.52 -7.35
CA LEU A 21 -4.42 9.42 -6.42
C LEU A 21 -4.47 8.04 -5.77
N ARG A 22 -4.21 6.97 -6.53
CA ARG A 22 -4.16 5.62 -5.96
C ARG A 22 -3.05 5.50 -4.92
N ARG A 23 -1.86 6.07 -5.19
CA ARG A 23 -0.76 6.09 -4.23
C ARG A 23 -1.19 6.73 -2.93
N SER A 24 -1.86 7.89 -3.00
CA SER A 24 -2.34 8.60 -1.83
C SER A 24 -3.37 7.78 -1.05
N CYS A 25 -4.24 7.05 -1.75
CA CYS A 25 -5.23 6.20 -1.10
C CYS A 25 -4.59 5.04 -0.36
N PHE A 26 -3.59 4.39 -0.94
CA PHE A 26 -2.89 3.30 -0.25
C PHE A 26 -2.17 3.83 0.99
N TRP A 27 -1.54 5.00 0.90
CA TRP A 27 -0.94 5.65 2.05
C TRP A 27 -1.97 5.94 3.14
N ALA A 28 -3.11 6.52 2.76
CA ALA A 28 -4.17 6.85 3.72
C ALA A 28 -4.71 5.59 4.42
N ILE A 29 -4.90 4.50 3.66
CA ILE A 29 -5.35 3.23 4.22
C ILE A 29 -4.34 2.71 5.23
N GLY A 30 -3.04 2.77 4.91
CA GLY A 30 -1.99 2.34 5.82
C GLY A 30 -1.98 3.16 7.11
N ARG A 31 -2.11 4.48 6.99
CA ARG A 31 -2.16 5.36 8.17
C ARG A 31 -3.38 5.09 9.04
N LEU A 32 -4.54 4.86 8.41
CA LEU A 32 -5.75 4.52 9.14
C LEU A 32 -5.61 3.20 9.87
N ALA A 33 -4.97 2.21 9.23
CA ALA A 33 -4.76 0.90 9.86
C ALA A 33 -3.81 1.00 11.05
N GLN A 34 -2.81 1.89 11.01
CA GLN A 34 -1.94 2.15 12.16
C GLN A 34 -2.74 2.67 13.35
N ALA A 35 -3.65 3.60 13.10
CA ALA A 35 -4.45 4.21 14.14
C ALA A 35 -5.61 3.31 14.59
N ARG A 36 -6.12 2.49 13.67
CA ARG A 36 -7.31 1.66 13.91
C ARG A 36 -7.13 0.28 13.30
N PRO A 37 -6.38 -0.61 13.97
CA PRO A 37 -6.10 -1.95 13.44
C PRO A 37 -7.35 -2.80 13.14
N GLU A 38 -8.48 -2.50 13.76
CA GLU A 38 -9.74 -3.19 13.51
C GLU A 38 -10.25 -3.03 12.08
N LEU A 39 -9.70 -2.07 11.34
CA LEU A 39 -10.07 -1.84 9.94
C LEU A 39 -9.26 -2.68 8.96
N ALA A 40 -8.28 -3.44 9.44
CA ALA A 40 -7.35 -4.20 8.60
C ALA A 40 -8.06 -5.19 7.67
N ALA A 41 -9.10 -5.87 8.16
CA ALA A 41 -9.81 -6.85 7.35
C ALA A 41 -10.47 -6.21 6.12
N SER A 42 -10.98 -4.98 6.26
CA SER A 42 -11.58 -4.25 5.14
C SER A 42 -10.54 -3.75 4.16
N ALA A 43 -9.35 -3.38 4.66
CA ALA A 43 -8.29 -2.79 3.84
C ALA A 43 -7.53 -3.85 3.04
N ARG A 44 -7.34 -5.04 3.60
CA ARG A 44 -6.45 -6.07 3.05
C ARG A 44 -6.70 -6.40 1.57
N PRO A 45 -7.94 -6.68 1.13
CA PRO A 45 -8.17 -7.05 -0.28
C PRO A 45 -7.70 -5.97 -1.25
N TRP A 46 -7.88 -4.71 -0.89
CA TRP A 46 -7.47 -3.59 -1.73
C TRP A 46 -5.97 -3.46 -1.81
N LEU A 47 -5.29 -3.66 -0.68
CA LEU A 47 -3.85 -3.59 -0.63
C LEU A 47 -3.20 -4.76 -1.38
N LEU A 48 -3.78 -5.96 -1.29
CA LEU A 48 -3.29 -7.10 -2.06
C LEU A 48 -3.41 -6.84 -3.56
N LYS A 49 -4.52 -6.26 -3.98
CA LYS A 49 -4.71 -5.88 -5.37
C LYS A 49 -3.69 -4.81 -5.78
N GLY A 50 -3.39 -3.90 -4.88
CA GLY A 50 -2.40 -2.84 -5.10
C GLY A 50 -1.00 -3.36 -5.37
N LEU A 51 -0.65 -4.54 -4.85
CA LEU A 51 0.66 -5.15 -5.11
C LEU A 51 0.84 -5.52 -6.58
N GLU A 52 -0.24 -5.56 -7.36
CA GLU A 52 -0.23 -5.87 -8.78
C GLU A 52 -0.64 -4.68 -9.65
N ASP A 53 -0.67 -3.48 -9.07
CA ASP A 53 -1.08 -2.27 -9.77
C ASP A 53 -0.16 -2.01 -10.97
N GLU A 54 -0.72 -1.47 -12.05
CA GLU A 54 0.06 -1.08 -13.24
C GLU A 54 1.11 -0.02 -12.92
N ASP A 55 0.78 0.89 -12.01
CA ASP A 55 1.69 1.93 -11.56
C ASP A 55 2.62 1.34 -10.50
N ILE A 56 3.90 1.23 -10.85
CA ILE A 56 4.86 0.56 -9.97
C ILE A 56 4.99 1.22 -8.60
N PRO A 57 5.04 2.56 -8.47
CA PRO A 57 5.02 3.18 -7.14
C PRO A 57 3.79 2.82 -6.32
N CYS A 58 2.64 2.57 -6.95
CA CYS A 58 1.45 2.08 -6.22
C CYS A 58 1.72 0.73 -5.56
N ARG A 59 2.47 -0.16 -6.23
CA ARG A 59 2.84 -1.45 -5.65
C ARG A 59 3.63 -1.26 -4.36
N GLY A 60 4.56 -0.30 -4.37
CA GLY A 60 5.35 0.04 -3.19
C GLY A 60 4.49 0.60 -2.05
N MET A 61 3.58 1.49 -2.37
CA MET A 61 2.68 2.07 -1.37
C MET A 61 1.77 1.00 -0.78
N ALA A 62 1.26 0.08 -1.60
CA ALA A 62 0.46 -1.03 -1.12
C ALA A 62 1.26 -1.93 -0.19
N ALA A 63 2.52 -2.23 -0.53
CA ALA A 63 3.41 -3.01 0.33
C ALA A 63 3.64 -2.30 1.66
N TRP A 64 3.93 -1.00 1.63
CA TRP A 64 4.09 -0.21 2.83
C TRP A 64 2.84 -0.26 3.71
N ALA A 65 1.67 -0.08 3.10
CA ALA A 65 0.41 -0.10 3.82
C ALA A 65 0.13 -1.47 4.45
N LEU A 66 0.39 -2.56 3.71
CA LEU A 66 0.26 -3.91 4.26
C LEU A 66 1.14 -4.12 5.48
N ALA A 67 2.34 -3.52 5.50
CA ALA A 67 3.24 -3.61 6.64
C ALA A 67 2.66 -2.97 7.90
N GLN A 68 1.68 -2.07 7.76
CA GLN A 68 1.02 -1.41 8.89
C GLN A 68 -0.11 -2.26 9.48
N LEU A 69 -0.54 -3.30 8.76
CA LEU A 69 -1.58 -4.21 9.25
C LEU A 69 -0.98 -5.23 10.22
N PRO A 70 -1.82 -5.87 11.06
CA PRO A 70 -1.35 -7.01 11.87
C PRO A 70 -0.72 -8.09 10.98
N ARG A 71 0.28 -8.78 11.50
CA ARG A 71 1.05 -9.79 10.75
C ARG A 71 0.16 -10.86 10.10
N ASP A 72 -0.96 -11.19 10.74
CA ASP A 72 -1.89 -12.20 10.22
C ASP A 72 -2.49 -11.82 8.87
N PHE A 73 -2.44 -10.54 8.50
CA PHE A 73 -2.99 -10.05 7.24
C PHE A 73 -1.96 -9.97 6.12
N MET A 74 -0.72 -10.34 6.39
CA MET A 74 0.35 -10.30 5.40
C MET A 74 0.21 -11.42 4.38
N ASP A 75 0.50 -11.11 3.13
CA ASP A 75 0.63 -12.11 2.07
C ASP A 75 2.11 -12.22 1.70
N ALA A 76 2.82 -13.10 2.38
CA ALA A 76 4.26 -13.25 2.18
C ALA A 76 4.63 -13.65 0.75
N PRO A 77 3.95 -14.59 0.07
CA PRO A 77 4.28 -14.92 -1.31
C PRO A 77 4.17 -13.73 -2.26
N ALA A 78 3.11 -12.91 -2.12
CA ALA A 78 2.92 -11.74 -2.97
C ALA A 78 4.01 -10.69 -2.73
N LEU A 79 4.33 -10.43 -1.46
CA LEU A 79 5.39 -9.49 -1.10
C LEU A 79 6.76 -9.98 -1.57
N ARG A 80 7.00 -11.27 -1.47
CA ARG A 80 8.27 -11.85 -1.94
C ARG A 80 8.44 -11.68 -3.44
N ARG A 81 7.37 -11.89 -4.22
CA ARG A 81 7.41 -11.67 -5.66
C ARG A 81 7.76 -10.22 -5.98
N LEU A 82 7.17 -9.28 -5.26
CA LEU A 82 7.44 -7.86 -5.46
C LEU A 82 8.88 -7.52 -5.07
N ALA A 83 9.37 -8.07 -3.96
CA ALA A 83 10.75 -7.84 -3.52
C ALA A 83 11.76 -8.38 -4.55
N GLU A 84 11.49 -9.56 -5.11
CA GLU A 84 12.38 -10.21 -6.08
C GLU A 84 12.33 -9.57 -7.47
N ALA A 85 11.28 -8.80 -7.76
CA ALA A 85 11.15 -8.13 -9.05
C ALA A 85 12.22 -7.07 -9.28
N GLY A 86 12.86 -6.59 -8.21
CA GLY A 86 13.99 -5.65 -8.33
C GLY A 86 13.58 -4.25 -8.77
N HIS A 87 12.38 -3.82 -8.47
CA HIS A 87 11.92 -2.47 -8.82
C HIS A 87 12.66 -1.41 -8.03
N GLU A 88 13.31 -0.50 -8.74
CA GLU A 88 14.06 0.60 -8.14
C GLU A 88 13.30 1.93 -8.15
N GLU A 89 12.07 1.93 -8.64
CA GLU A 89 11.22 3.12 -8.60
C GLU A 89 11.07 3.60 -7.16
N ILE A 90 11.10 4.91 -6.97
CA ILE A 90 11.09 5.53 -5.65
C ILE A 90 9.65 5.84 -5.23
N CYS A 91 9.34 5.48 -3.99
CA CYS A 91 8.12 5.93 -3.31
C CYS A 91 8.49 6.93 -2.24
N GLU A 92 7.79 8.05 -2.23
CA GLU A 92 7.93 9.04 -1.17
C GLU A 92 6.83 8.80 -0.15
N ILE A 93 7.22 8.56 1.09
CA ILE A 93 6.29 8.22 2.17
C ILE A 93 6.47 9.20 3.31
N PHE A 94 5.37 9.83 3.74
CA PHE A 94 5.37 10.66 4.92
C PHE A 94 5.21 9.77 6.16
N ASP A 95 6.21 9.79 7.04
CA ASP A 95 6.23 8.91 8.22
C ASP A 95 5.62 9.55 9.48
N GLY A 96 5.03 10.74 9.35
CA GLY A 96 4.49 11.51 10.46
C GLY A 96 5.34 12.71 10.83
N GLU A 97 6.60 12.72 10.44
CA GLU A 97 7.53 13.83 10.71
C GLU A 97 8.19 14.36 9.45
N LYS A 98 8.53 13.48 8.52
CA LYS A 98 9.26 13.83 7.31
C LYS A 98 8.91 12.89 6.16
N MET A 99 9.24 13.30 4.95
CA MET A 99 9.17 12.43 3.78
C MET A 99 10.40 11.54 3.76
N VAL A 100 10.20 10.24 3.55
CA VAL A 100 11.28 9.29 3.33
C VAL A 100 11.14 8.69 1.94
N GLU A 101 12.27 8.43 1.28
CA GLU A 101 12.30 7.82 -0.03
C GLU A 101 12.76 6.37 0.09
N LYS A 102 12.01 5.45 -0.50
CA LYS A 102 12.35 4.02 -0.49
C LYS A 102 12.00 3.42 -1.84
N THR A 103 12.77 2.41 -2.26
CA THR A 103 12.42 1.69 -3.48
C THR A 103 11.23 0.78 -3.26
N VAL A 104 10.51 0.48 -4.33
CA VAL A 104 9.35 -0.41 -4.28
C VAL A 104 9.75 -1.78 -3.73
N SER A 105 10.82 -2.38 -4.27
CA SER A 105 11.29 -3.68 -3.77
C SER A 105 11.79 -3.61 -2.35
N GLY A 106 12.39 -2.48 -1.95
CA GLY A 106 12.81 -2.25 -0.57
C GLY A 106 11.63 -2.26 0.39
N LEU A 107 10.54 -1.60 0.01
CA LEU A 107 9.32 -1.59 0.82
C LEU A 107 8.73 -2.99 0.97
N ALA A 108 8.75 -3.78 -0.10
CA ALA A 108 8.27 -5.16 -0.03
C ALA A 108 9.12 -6.00 0.93
N ARG A 109 10.45 -5.84 0.88
CA ARG A 109 11.36 -6.54 1.81
C ARG A 109 11.10 -6.13 3.26
N GLU A 110 10.90 -4.84 3.50
CA GLU A 110 10.58 -4.35 4.86
C GLU A 110 9.26 -4.92 5.37
N ALA A 111 8.26 -5.06 4.49
CA ALA A 111 6.98 -5.63 4.87
C ALA A 111 7.09 -7.10 5.25
N LEU A 112 8.02 -7.83 4.62
CA LEU A 112 8.25 -9.23 4.96
C LEU A 112 8.90 -9.39 6.34
N GLY A 113 9.56 -8.37 6.81
CA GLY A 113 10.25 -8.37 8.09
C GLY A 113 11.64 -8.90 7.96
#